data_84b765d6693c93d74c7127f4e48c4cac
#
_entry.id   84b765d6693c93d74c7127f4e48c4cac
#
_cell.length_a   1.000
_cell.length_b   1.000
_cell.length_c   1.000
_cell.angle_alpha   90.00
_cell.angle_beta   90.00
_cell.angle_gamma   90.00
#
_symmetry.space_group_name_H-M   'P 1'
#
loop_
_entity.id
_entity.type
_entity.pdbx_description
1 polymer ?
#
loop_
_entity_poly.entity_id
_entity_poly.type
_entity_poly.pdbx_seq_one_letter_code
_entity_poly.pdbx_strand_id
1 'polypeptide(L)'
;MKKIAIIGANEFQNKLVLKAKELGIETHVFAYEKNGGGVAKKNSDFFYPISIIEKEKILEVCKKIKIDGICSIASDLAMPTVNFIASKLNLVGNSLECTKLTTNKYAMRNQLNENDLPCPKYFLINSEFNINNLKNINLDYPLIVKPTDRSGSRGIYKVNNEKELKNGIKNSLKESFSKEIIIEEFIEGNEYSVEAVSQNGIHKIIQITRKFTTGSPHFIETGHIQPACLSKEITKKICDIIIRSLDVLKVSNGASHSEIKIFNDEVKIIEIGARMGGDFIGSDLVNISTGVDFLKLVLDISLGKEIFKNFPIIENKNIAFVKFIFIKEDLEKFDKIKSKYKKNILESSFEKKLKNVTDSSTRNGYYIMKLNLNENLEIIM
;
A
#
# COMPACT_ATOMS: atom_id res chain seq x y z
N MET A 1 -1.50 31.02 0.67
CA MET A 1 -1.50 29.68 1.29
C MET A 1 -1.57 28.67 0.16
N LYS A 2 -0.74 27.62 0.17
CA LYS A 2 -0.81 26.54 -0.83
C LYS A 2 -2.05 25.70 -0.61
N LYS A 3 -2.65 25.19 -1.70
CA LYS A 3 -3.89 24.41 -1.70
C LYS A 3 -3.63 23.01 -2.23
N ILE A 4 -4.03 21.98 -1.49
CA ILE A 4 -3.84 20.60 -1.91
C ILE A 4 -5.16 19.84 -2.00
N ALA A 5 -5.37 19.11 -3.09
CA ALA A 5 -6.44 18.13 -3.19
C ALA A 5 -5.99 16.78 -2.66
N ILE A 6 -6.79 16.18 -1.77
CA ILE A 6 -6.54 14.84 -1.20
C ILE A 6 -7.69 13.93 -1.60
N ILE A 7 -7.36 12.85 -2.31
CA ILE A 7 -8.34 11.89 -2.82
C ILE A 7 -8.49 10.73 -1.84
N GLY A 8 -9.69 10.63 -1.24
CA GLY A 8 -10.01 9.70 -0.16
C GLY A 8 -10.09 10.39 1.20
N ALA A 9 -10.84 9.79 2.14
CA ALA A 9 -11.13 10.39 3.44
C ALA A 9 -11.13 9.39 4.61
N ASN A 10 -10.53 8.22 4.46
CA ASN A 10 -10.43 7.24 5.54
C ASN A 10 -9.37 7.64 6.59
N GLU A 11 -9.12 6.79 7.53
CA GLU A 11 -8.16 7.01 8.63
C GLU A 11 -6.75 7.34 8.14
N PHE A 12 -6.28 6.68 7.07
CA PHE A 12 -4.94 6.93 6.52
C PHE A 12 -4.85 8.30 5.86
N GLN A 13 -5.80 8.67 4.98
CA GLN A 13 -5.82 10.01 4.39
C GLN A 13 -6.03 11.09 5.45
N ASN A 14 -6.71 10.79 6.55
CA ASN A 14 -6.83 11.75 7.67
C ASN A 14 -5.46 12.13 8.26
N LYS A 15 -4.52 11.18 8.39
CA LYS A 15 -3.15 11.50 8.83
C LYS A 15 -2.44 12.46 7.86
N LEU A 16 -2.68 12.30 6.55
CA LEU A 16 -2.16 13.22 5.53
C LEU A 16 -2.81 14.61 5.63
N VAL A 17 -4.12 14.69 5.87
CA VAL A 17 -4.84 15.96 6.10
C VAL A 17 -4.28 16.68 7.32
N LEU A 18 -4.11 16.00 8.44
CA LEU A 18 -3.56 16.58 9.65
C LEU A 18 -2.13 17.11 9.44
N LYS A 19 -1.28 16.35 8.71
CA LYS A 19 0.07 16.80 8.37
C LYS A 19 0.05 18.01 7.44
N ALA A 20 -0.84 18.06 6.45
CA ALA A 20 -0.99 19.22 5.58
C ALA A 20 -1.35 20.49 6.38
N LYS A 21 -2.28 20.38 7.32
CA LYS A 21 -2.67 21.49 8.21
C LYS A 21 -1.54 21.93 9.12
N GLU A 22 -0.78 21.00 9.70
CA GLU A 22 0.42 21.31 10.49
C GLU A 22 1.41 22.15 9.68
N LEU A 23 1.52 21.89 8.38
CA LEU A 23 2.38 22.61 7.44
C LEU A 23 1.76 23.92 6.86
N GLY A 24 0.59 24.32 7.33
CA GLY A 24 -0.10 25.52 6.84
C GLY A 24 -0.62 25.41 5.40
N ILE A 25 -0.97 24.19 4.95
CA ILE A 25 -1.50 23.92 3.61
C ILE A 25 -3.03 23.78 3.70
N GLU A 26 -3.77 24.49 2.87
CA GLU A 26 -5.23 24.41 2.77
C GLU A 26 -5.64 23.08 2.12
N THR A 27 -6.52 22.34 2.77
CA THR A 27 -6.89 20.97 2.40
C THR A 27 -8.27 20.87 1.77
N HIS A 28 -8.34 20.27 0.57
CA HIS A 28 -9.56 19.99 -0.19
C HIS A 28 -9.72 18.48 -0.35
N VAL A 29 -10.62 17.86 0.41
CA VAL A 29 -10.78 16.42 0.48
C VAL A 29 -11.98 15.97 -0.36
N PHE A 30 -11.77 14.91 -1.18
CA PHE A 30 -12.78 14.33 -2.05
C PHE A 30 -13.04 12.89 -1.67
N ALA A 31 -14.26 12.55 -1.32
CA ALA A 31 -14.66 11.17 -1.04
C ALA A 31 -16.18 11.00 -1.15
N TYR A 32 -16.60 9.75 -1.33
CA TYR A 32 -18.03 9.43 -1.32
C TYR A 32 -18.62 9.59 0.09
N GLU A 33 -19.76 10.27 0.19
CA GLU A 33 -20.35 10.63 1.49
C GLU A 33 -21.08 9.48 2.19
N LYS A 34 -21.37 8.38 1.52
CA LYS A 34 -22.03 7.22 2.12
C LYS A 34 -21.28 6.78 3.38
N ASN A 35 -21.96 6.67 4.49
CA ASN A 35 -21.38 6.39 5.81
C ASN A 35 -20.59 7.57 6.45
N GLY A 36 -20.97 8.83 6.14
CA GLY A 36 -20.43 10.00 6.84
C GLY A 36 -19.16 10.62 6.26
N GLY A 37 -18.73 10.20 5.07
CA GLY A 37 -17.61 10.85 4.36
C GLY A 37 -16.21 10.51 4.87
N GLY A 38 -16.10 9.63 5.86
CA GLY A 38 -14.82 9.25 6.47
C GLY A 38 -14.28 10.23 7.52
N VAL A 39 -13.22 9.84 8.23
CA VAL A 39 -12.65 10.59 9.36
C VAL A 39 -12.06 11.93 8.91
N ALA A 40 -11.44 11.98 7.75
CA ALA A 40 -10.79 13.18 7.21
C ALA A 40 -11.77 14.32 6.90
N LYS A 41 -13.06 14.04 6.70
CA LYS A 41 -14.10 15.08 6.52
C LYS A 41 -14.12 16.09 7.66
N LYS A 42 -13.95 15.64 8.91
CA LYS A 42 -14.01 16.51 10.10
C LYS A 42 -12.77 17.39 10.25
N ASN A 43 -11.64 16.97 9.71
CA ASN A 43 -10.34 17.60 9.88
C ASN A 43 -9.92 18.44 8.68
N SER A 44 -10.52 18.24 7.50
CA SER A 44 -10.23 19.01 6.30
C SER A 44 -10.82 20.43 6.37
N ASP A 45 -10.20 21.37 5.67
CA ASP A 45 -10.74 22.72 5.54
C ASP A 45 -11.98 22.73 4.64
N PHE A 46 -11.95 21.93 3.56
CA PHE A 46 -13.06 21.76 2.63
C PHE A 46 -13.25 20.27 2.30
N PHE A 47 -14.51 19.83 2.31
CA PHE A 47 -14.90 18.47 1.93
C PHE A 47 -15.89 18.50 0.77
N TYR A 48 -15.66 17.66 -0.24
CA TYR A 48 -16.49 17.53 -1.42
C TYR A 48 -17.02 16.08 -1.51
N PRO A 49 -18.36 15.88 -1.47
CA PRO A 49 -18.98 14.56 -1.50
C PRO A 49 -18.99 13.97 -2.93
N ILE A 50 -17.82 13.84 -3.53
CA ILE A 50 -17.62 13.32 -4.89
C ILE A 50 -16.80 12.03 -4.78
N SER A 51 -17.28 10.96 -5.42
CA SER A 51 -16.58 9.67 -5.41
C SER A 51 -15.17 9.80 -6.02
N ILE A 52 -14.20 9.13 -5.40
CA ILE A 52 -12.78 9.17 -5.82
C ILE A 52 -12.53 8.69 -7.26
N ILE A 53 -13.51 8.01 -7.89
CA ILE A 53 -13.43 7.56 -9.29
C ILE A 53 -14.10 8.54 -10.28
N GLU A 54 -14.82 9.56 -9.80
CA GLU A 54 -15.47 10.57 -10.64
C GLU A 54 -14.49 11.70 -11.02
N LYS A 55 -13.40 11.32 -11.68
CA LYS A 55 -12.23 12.16 -11.94
C LYS A 55 -12.55 13.46 -12.69
N GLU A 56 -13.52 13.45 -13.61
CA GLU A 56 -13.96 14.62 -14.36
C GLU A 56 -14.65 15.65 -13.46
N LYS A 57 -15.55 15.21 -12.57
CA LYS A 57 -16.21 16.09 -11.60
C LYS A 57 -15.21 16.70 -10.62
N ILE A 58 -14.24 15.88 -10.13
CA ILE A 58 -13.19 16.36 -9.24
C ILE A 58 -12.31 17.39 -9.97
N LEU A 59 -11.95 17.12 -11.24
CA LEU A 59 -11.17 18.05 -12.06
C LEU A 59 -11.84 19.44 -12.15
N GLU A 60 -13.15 19.50 -12.41
CA GLU A 60 -13.88 20.77 -12.50
C GLU A 60 -13.86 21.57 -11.19
N VAL A 61 -13.94 20.88 -10.05
CA VAL A 61 -13.81 21.53 -8.74
C VAL A 61 -12.37 22.01 -8.54
N CYS A 62 -11.37 21.17 -8.82
CA CYS A 62 -9.96 21.50 -8.69
C CYS A 62 -9.54 22.72 -9.54
N LYS A 63 -10.08 22.85 -10.77
CA LYS A 63 -9.87 24.03 -11.63
C LYS A 63 -10.40 25.31 -10.98
N LYS A 64 -11.62 25.27 -10.40
CA LYS A 64 -12.24 26.44 -9.73
C LYS A 64 -11.46 26.87 -8.50
N ILE A 65 -10.99 25.91 -7.70
CA ILE A 65 -10.20 26.12 -6.48
C ILE A 65 -8.80 26.64 -6.83
N LYS A 66 -8.26 26.27 -8.00
CA LYS A 66 -6.87 26.49 -8.41
C LYS A 66 -5.89 25.83 -7.42
N ILE A 67 -5.98 24.51 -7.29
CA ILE A 67 -5.09 23.73 -6.43
C ILE A 67 -3.64 23.84 -6.89
N ASP A 68 -2.69 23.77 -5.94
CA ASP A 68 -1.24 23.75 -6.20
C ASP A 68 -0.68 22.32 -6.28
N GLY A 69 -1.41 21.32 -5.78
CA GLY A 69 -1.00 19.93 -5.80
C GLY A 69 -2.17 18.99 -5.55
N ILE A 70 -1.96 17.71 -5.86
CA ILE A 70 -2.94 16.65 -5.63
C ILE A 70 -2.23 15.37 -5.22
N CYS A 71 -2.76 14.64 -4.25
CA CYS A 71 -2.20 13.37 -3.80
C CYS A 71 -3.24 12.44 -3.16
N SER A 72 -2.81 11.23 -2.90
CA SER A 72 -3.48 10.25 -2.01
C SER A 72 -2.44 9.34 -1.40
N ILE A 73 -2.79 8.64 -0.32
CA ILE A 73 -2.03 7.56 0.28
C ILE A 73 -2.93 6.35 0.53
N ALA A 74 -2.35 5.17 0.67
CA ALA A 74 -3.04 3.94 1.04
C ALA A 74 -4.25 3.55 0.14
N SER A 75 -4.28 4.02 -1.11
CA SER A 75 -5.39 3.73 -2.04
C SER A 75 -4.94 3.69 -3.50
N ASP A 76 -4.82 2.49 -4.06
CA ASP A 76 -4.52 2.31 -5.48
C ASP A 76 -5.67 2.82 -6.36
N LEU A 77 -6.92 2.67 -5.89
CA LEU A 77 -8.12 3.14 -6.59
C LEU A 77 -8.16 4.68 -6.76
N ALA A 78 -7.46 5.42 -5.91
CA ALA A 78 -7.38 6.88 -6.01
C ALA A 78 -6.36 7.35 -7.06
N MET A 79 -5.34 6.55 -7.36
CA MET A 79 -4.20 6.99 -8.19
C MET A 79 -4.57 7.33 -9.63
N PRO A 80 -5.50 6.62 -10.32
CA PRO A 80 -5.99 7.04 -11.63
C PRO A 80 -6.57 8.47 -11.63
N THR A 81 -7.30 8.84 -10.58
CA THR A 81 -7.85 10.19 -10.44
C THR A 81 -6.78 11.23 -10.12
N VAL A 82 -5.86 10.91 -9.19
CA VAL A 82 -4.74 11.79 -8.83
C VAL A 82 -3.93 12.14 -10.07
N ASN A 83 -3.44 11.14 -10.80
CA ASN A 83 -2.55 11.36 -11.95
C ASN A 83 -3.28 11.95 -13.17
N PHE A 84 -4.56 11.61 -13.37
CA PHE A 84 -5.37 12.25 -14.41
C PHE A 84 -5.50 13.76 -14.16
N ILE A 85 -5.83 14.17 -12.94
CA ILE A 85 -6.00 15.59 -12.60
C ILE A 85 -4.65 16.31 -12.61
N ALA A 86 -3.61 15.70 -12.07
CA ALA A 86 -2.25 16.25 -12.13
C ALA A 86 -1.82 16.54 -13.58
N SER A 87 -2.03 15.58 -14.49
CA SER A 87 -1.75 15.75 -15.93
C SER A 87 -2.56 16.87 -16.58
N LYS A 88 -3.87 16.99 -16.25
CA LYS A 88 -4.76 18.00 -16.83
C LYS A 88 -4.50 19.42 -16.32
N LEU A 89 -3.93 19.57 -15.14
CA LEU A 89 -3.62 20.84 -14.51
C LEU A 89 -2.13 21.20 -14.52
N ASN A 90 -1.29 20.41 -15.20
CA ASN A 90 0.17 20.55 -15.23
C ASN A 90 0.78 20.58 -13.80
N LEU A 91 0.26 19.74 -12.91
CA LEU A 91 0.77 19.55 -11.56
C LEU A 91 1.72 18.35 -11.50
N VAL A 92 2.49 18.25 -10.43
CA VAL A 92 3.39 17.11 -10.21
C VAL A 92 2.56 15.83 -9.98
N GLY A 93 2.92 14.76 -10.69
CA GLY A 93 2.32 13.44 -10.61
C GLY A 93 3.06 12.44 -11.49
N ASN A 94 2.53 11.24 -11.58
CA ASN A 94 3.02 10.22 -12.49
C ASN A 94 2.24 10.22 -13.80
N SER A 95 2.82 9.66 -14.86
CA SER A 95 2.16 9.50 -16.14
C SER A 95 0.95 8.57 -16.05
N LEU A 96 0.03 8.65 -17.02
CA LEU A 96 -1.09 7.70 -17.11
C LEU A 96 -0.60 6.29 -17.44
N GLU A 97 0.54 6.17 -18.12
CA GLU A 97 1.21 4.89 -18.36
C GLU A 97 1.73 4.28 -17.05
N CYS A 98 2.47 5.03 -16.23
CA CYS A 98 2.86 4.61 -14.89
C CYS A 98 1.65 4.18 -14.06
N THR A 99 0.58 4.97 -14.12
CA THR A 99 -0.66 4.65 -13.40
C THR A 99 -1.21 3.27 -13.80
N LYS A 100 -1.28 2.98 -15.11
CA LYS A 100 -1.71 1.66 -15.61
C LYS A 100 -0.78 0.55 -15.12
N LEU A 101 0.54 0.76 -15.23
CA LEU A 101 1.55 -0.24 -14.84
C LEU A 101 1.54 -0.53 -13.34
N THR A 102 1.13 0.42 -12.49
CA THR A 102 1.13 0.28 -11.03
C THR A 102 -0.25 0.01 -10.41
N THR A 103 -1.32 -0.03 -11.22
CA THR A 103 -2.68 -0.33 -10.75
C THR A 103 -3.34 -1.52 -11.45
N ASN A 104 -2.76 -2.04 -12.53
CA ASN A 104 -3.20 -3.26 -13.19
C ASN A 104 -2.11 -4.34 -13.07
N LYS A 105 -2.42 -5.42 -12.34
CA LYS A 105 -1.46 -6.48 -12.01
C LYS A 105 -0.90 -7.20 -13.24
N TYR A 106 -1.71 -7.38 -14.29
CA TYR A 106 -1.23 -8.01 -15.51
C TYR A 106 -0.26 -7.11 -16.29
N ALA A 107 -0.60 -5.82 -16.44
CA ALA A 107 0.31 -4.85 -17.06
C ALA A 107 1.65 -4.75 -16.30
N MET A 108 1.59 -4.76 -14.95
CA MET A 108 2.78 -4.79 -14.10
C MET A 108 3.62 -6.03 -14.35
N ARG A 109 3.01 -7.23 -14.39
CA ARG A 109 3.73 -8.49 -14.63
C ARG A 109 4.43 -8.51 -15.98
N ASN A 110 3.72 -8.09 -17.05
CA ASN A 110 4.32 -7.99 -18.37
C ASN A 110 5.56 -7.08 -18.36
N GLN A 111 5.42 -5.87 -17.81
CA GLN A 111 6.50 -4.91 -17.76
C GLN A 111 7.71 -5.40 -16.95
N LEU A 112 7.48 -6.06 -15.82
CA LEU A 112 8.55 -6.65 -14.99
C LEU A 112 9.22 -7.81 -15.72
N ASN A 113 8.45 -8.72 -16.32
CA ASN A 113 8.97 -9.90 -17.02
C ASN A 113 9.77 -9.53 -18.27
N GLU A 114 9.29 -8.56 -19.07
CA GLU A 114 9.98 -8.06 -20.26
C GLU A 114 11.34 -7.39 -19.94
N ASN A 115 11.57 -7.01 -18.68
CA ASN A 115 12.81 -6.41 -18.20
C ASN A 115 13.60 -7.31 -17.24
N ASP A 116 13.36 -8.63 -17.27
CA ASP A 116 14.07 -9.65 -16.47
C ASP A 116 14.05 -9.35 -14.95
N LEU A 117 12.96 -8.78 -14.46
CA LEU A 117 12.75 -8.52 -13.04
C LEU A 117 12.01 -9.69 -12.37
N PRO A 118 12.43 -10.12 -11.17
CA PRO A 118 11.93 -11.32 -10.53
C PRO A 118 10.49 -11.14 -10.06
N CYS A 119 9.53 -11.72 -10.79
CA CYS A 119 8.12 -11.76 -10.43
C CYS A 119 7.55 -13.18 -10.61
N PRO A 120 6.36 -13.51 -10.06
CA PRO A 120 5.71 -14.78 -10.30
C PRO A 120 5.47 -15.06 -11.78
N LYS A 121 5.55 -16.32 -12.20
CA LYS A 121 4.97 -16.75 -13.48
C LYS A 121 3.47 -16.53 -13.45
N TYR A 122 2.88 -16.16 -14.58
CA TYR A 122 1.49 -15.71 -14.60
C TYR A 122 0.78 -16.08 -15.89
N PHE A 123 -0.56 -16.08 -15.81
CA PHE A 123 -1.47 -16.28 -16.94
C PHE A 123 -2.68 -15.35 -16.80
N LEU A 124 -3.04 -14.64 -17.88
CA LEU A 124 -4.23 -13.78 -17.91
C LEU A 124 -5.47 -14.58 -18.28
N ILE A 125 -6.55 -14.37 -17.55
CA ILE A 125 -7.91 -14.79 -17.95
C ILE A 125 -8.77 -13.54 -18.13
N ASN A 126 -9.33 -13.39 -19.31
CA ASN A 126 -10.30 -12.38 -19.69
C ASN A 126 -11.66 -13.00 -20.02
N SER A 127 -12.62 -12.20 -20.46
CA SER A 127 -13.98 -12.65 -20.84
C SER A 127 -14.03 -13.64 -22.00
N GLU A 128 -12.97 -13.71 -22.81
CA GLU A 128 -12.90 -14.61 -23.98
C GLU A 128 -12.34 -16.00 -23.62
N PHE A 129 -11.78 -16.14 -22.41
CA PHE A 129 -11.17 -17.40 -21.98
C PHE A 129 -12.22 -18.48 -21.73
N ASN A 130 -12.09 -19.60 -22.46
CA ASN A 130 -12.93 -20.76 -22.24
C ASN A 130 -12.40 -21.58 -21.03
N ILE A 131 -13.16 -21.64 -19.95
CA ILE A 131 -12.81 -22.35 -18.71
C ILE A 131 -12.53 -23.85 -18.92
N ASN A 132 -12.96 -24.43 -20.05
CA ASN A 132 -12.62 -25.82 -20.37
C ASN A 132 -11.18 -25.99 -20.88
N ASN A 133 -10.50 -24.88 -21.17
CA ASN A 133 -9.13 -24.88 -21.68
C ASN A 133 -8.08 -24.64 -20.58
N LEU A 134 -8.38 -25.01 -19.33
CA LEU A 134 -7.44 -24.86 -18.20
C LEU A 134 -6.10 -25.55 -18.42
N LYS A 135 -6.04 -26.58 -19.27
CA LYS A 135 -4.81 -27.26 -19.67
C LYS A 135 -3.78 -26.33 -20.36
N ASN A 136 -4.24 -25.19 -20.88
CA ASN A 136 -3.35 -24.19 -21.49
C ASN A 136 -2.63 -23.33 -20.44
N ILE A 137 -3.02 -23.43 -19.17
CA ILE A 137 -2.35 -22.76 -18.07
C ILE A 137 -1.17 -23.65 -17.67
N ASN A 138 0.01 -23.30 -18.18
CA ASN A 138 1.25 -24.04 -17.89
C ASN A 138 1.89 -23.51 -16.59
N LEU A 139 1.20 -23.71 -15.46
CA LEU A 139 1.63 -23.35 -14.11
C LEU A 139 1.33 -24.50 -13.16
N ASP A 140 2.26 -24.76 -12.23
CA ASP A 140 2.15 -25.81 -11.23
C ASP A 140 1.42 -25.32 -9.98
N TYR A 141 0.60 -26.20 -9.37
CA TYR A 141 -0.05 -25.91 -8.08
C TYR A 141 0.95 -25.91 -6.93
N PRO A 142 0.72 -25.13 -5.87
CA PRO A 142 -0.43 -24.24 -5.66
C PRO A 142 -0.35 -22.96 -6.48
N LEU A 143 -1.51 -22.40 -6.83
CA LEU A 143 -1.62 -21.16 -7.61
C LEU A 143 -2.36 -20.07 -6.81
N ILE A 144 -2.15 -18.83 -7.20
CA ILE A 144 -2.93 -17.66 -6.75
C ILE A 144 -3.81 -17.19 -7.91
N VAL A 145 -5.11 -17.01 -7.63
CA VAL A 145 -6.07 -16.41 -8.54
C VAL A 145 -6.52 -15.09 -7.95
N LYS A 146 -6.42 -14.00 -8.71
CA LYS A 146 -6.77 -12.65 -8.22
C LYS A 146 -7.23 -11.72 -9.34
N PRO A 147 -8.09 -10.72 -9.05
CA PRO A 147 -8.44 -9.67 -10.01
C PRO A 147 -7.20 -8.84 -10.39
N THR A 148 -7.16 -8.34 -11.64
CA THR A 148 -6.07 -7.47 -12.10
C THR A 148 -6.15 -6.07 -11.50
N ASP A 149 -7.33 -5.64 -11.04
CA ASP A 149 -7.72 -4.27 -10.73
C ASP A 149 -8.25 -4.06 -9.30
N ARG A 150 -7.96 -4.99 -8.38
CA ARG A 150 -8.41 -4.89 -6.97
C ARG A 150 -7.21 -4.83 -6.01
N SER A 151 -7.44 -4.24 -4.84
CA SER A 151 -6.47 -4.13 -3.73
C SER A 151 -7.09 -4.59 -2.41
N GLY A 152 -6.28 -4.73 -1.36
CA GLY A 152 -6.73 -5.13 -0.02
C GLY A 152 -7.21 -6.57 0.04
N SER A 153 -6.50 -7.49 -0.56
CA SER A 153 -6.73 -8.95 -0.58
C SER A 153 -8.11 -9.40 -1.11
N ARG A 154 -8.87 -8.51 -1.78
CA ARG A 154 -10.21 -8.81 -2.29
C ARG A 154 -10.16 -9.70 -3.52
N GLY A 155 -10.87 -10.81 -3.48
CA GLY A 155 -10.96 -11.74 -4.60
C GLY A 155 -9.69 -12.57 -4.83
N ILE A 156 -8.80 -12.68 -3.84
CA ILE A 156 -7.58 -13.49 -3.89
C ILE A 156 -7.88 -14.88 -3.35
N TYR A 157 -7.51 -15.91 -4.12
CA TYR A 157 -7.68 -17.31 -3.75
C TYR A 157 -6.39 -18.09 -4.00
N LYS A 158 -5.89 -18.78 -2.97
CA LYS A 158 -4.90 -19.84 -3.15
C LYS A 158 -5.63 -21.13 -3.51
N VAL A 159 -5.21 -21.78 -4.58
CA VAL A 159 -5.85 -22.97 -5.11
C VAL A 159 -4.83 -24.10 -5.31
N ASN A 160 -5.19 -25.34 -4.95
CA ASN A 160 -4.29 -26.49 -4.93
C ASN A 160 -4.63 -27.57 -5.97
N ASN A 161 -5.75 -27.38 -6.71
CA ASN A 161 -6.21 -28.31 -7.71
C ASN A 161 -7.17 -27.65 -8.71
N GLU A 162 -7.50 -28.34 -9.79
CA GLU A 162 -8.36 -27.82 -10.85
C GLU A 162 -9.77 -27.43 -10.38
N LYS A 163 -10.35 -28.16 -9.43
CA LYS A 163 -11.69 -27.85 -8.88
C LYS A 163 -11.67 -26.53 -8.13
N GLU A 164 -10.65 -26.31 -7.30
CA GLU A 164 -10.46 -25.06 -6.57
C GLU A 164 -10.14 -23.92 -7.55
N LEU A 165 -9.36 -24.17 -8.60
CA LEU A 165 -9.03 -23.21 -9.63
C LEU A 165 -10.30 -22.70 -10.35
N LYS A 166 -11.21 -23.59 -10.78
CA LYS A 166 -12.49 -23.20 -11.38
C LYS A 166 -13.33 -22.30 -10.46
N ASN A 167 -13.38 -22.63 -9.17
CA ASN A 167 -14.10 -21.83 -8.18
C ASN A 167 -13.39 -20.47 -7.94
N GLY A 168 -12.07 -20.45 -7.83
CA GLY A 168 -11.27 -19.25 -7.70
C GLY A 168 -11.48 -18.28 -8.85
N ILE A 169 -11.41 -18.77 -10.09
CA ILE A 169 -11.68 -17.98 -11.31
C ILE A 169 -13.06 -17.35 -11.24
N LYS A 170 -14.11 -18.16 -10.99
CA LYS A 170 -15.49 -17.66 -10.91
C LYS A 170 -15.68 -16.56 -9.87
N ASN A 171 -15.06 -16.71 -8.70
CA ASN A 171 -15.21 -15.77 -7.61
C ASN A 171 -14.34 -14.51 -7.83
N SER A 172 -13.11 -14.64 -8.30
CA SER A 172 -12.27 -13.48 -8.63
C SER A 172 -12.87 -12.61 -9.73
N LEU A 173 -13.48 -13.23 -10.78
CA LEU A 173 -14.17 -12.49 -11.84
C LEU A 173 -15.37 -11.66 -11.34
N LYS A 174 -16.06 -12.10 -10.27
CA LYS A 174 -17.14 -11.31 -9.68
C LYS A 174 -16.61 -10.02 -9.03
N GLU A 175 -15.43 -10.09 -8.44
CA GLU A 175 -14.79 -8.97 -7.75
C GLU A 175 -14.10 -8.00 -8.71
N SER A 176 -13.63 -8.46 -9.87
CA SER A 176 -12.95 -7.63 -10.87
C SER A 176 -13.90 -6.62 -11.51
N PHE A 177 -13.47 -5.37 -11.63
CA PHE A 177 -14.18 -4.32 -12.36
C PHE A 177 -14.04 -4.51 -13.87
N SER A 178 -12.84 -4.83 -14.36
CA SER A 178 -12.54 -5.06 -15.78
C SER A 178 -12.99 -6.44 -16.30
N LYS A 179 -13.40 -7.35 -15.39
CA LYS A 179 -13.66 -8.76 -15.69
C LYS A 179 -12.42 -9.49 -16.21
N GLU A 180 -11.26 -9.06 -15.75
CA GLU A 180 -9.98 -9.71 -15.98
C GLU A 180 -9.38 -10.18 -14.66
N ILE A 181 -8.79 -11.36 -14.67
CA ILE A 181 -8.07 -11.94 -13.55
C ILE A 181 -6.70 -12.43 -13.99
N ILE A 182 -5.79 -12.51 -13.04
CA ILE A 182 -4.47 -13.11 -13.24
C ILE A 182 -4.36 -14.36 -12.38
N ILE A 183 -3.82 -15.43 -12.96
CA ILE A 183 -3.39 -16.63 -12.24
C ILE A 183 -1.87 -16.57 -12.13
N GLU A 184 -1.34 -16.78 -10.95
CA GLU A 184 0.10 -16.73 -10.68
C GLU A 184 0.57 -17.98 -9.94
N GLU A 185 1.84 -18.36 -10.11
CA GLU A 185 2.47 -19.31 -9.20
C GLU A 185 2.42 -18.77 -7.76
N PHE A 186 2.18 -19.67 -6.82
CA PHE A 186 2.23 -19.29 -5.40
C PHE A 186 3.69 -19.17 -4.95
N ILE A 187 4.10 -17.99 -4.55
CA ILE A 187 5.42 -17.75 -4.00
C ILE A 187 5.43 -18.04 -2.50
N GLU A 188 6.27 -18.96 -2.08
CA GLU A 188 6.53 -19.22 -0.66
C GLU A 188 7.39 -18.12 -0.03
N GLY A 189 7.59 -18.21 1.29
CA GLY A 189 8.47 -17.34 2.04
C GLY A 189 7.80 -16.23 2.80
N ASN A 190 8.63 -15.45 3.49
CA ASN A 190 8.19 -14.32 4.29
C ASN A 190 7.85 -13.12 3.42
N GLU A 191 6.84 -12.37 3.84
CA GLU A 191 6.38 -11.18 3.13
C GLU A 191 6.99 -9.90 3.71
N TYR A 192 7.42 -9.02 2.82
CA TYR A 192 8.00 -7.73 3.15
C TYR A 192 7.40 -6.64 2.27
N SER A 193 7.51 -5.39 2.73
CA SER A 193 7.30 -4.24 1.86
C SER A 193 8.49 -3.30 1.89
N VAL A 194 8.65 -2.56 0.80
CA VAL A 194 9.72 -1.58 0.62
C VAL A 194 9.08 -0.23 0.33
N GLU A 195 9.33 0.71 1.23
CA GLU A 195 8.87 2.09 1.08
C GLU A 195 9.96 2.91 0.40
N ALA A 196 9.60 3.58 -0.68
CA ALA A 196 10.52 4.45 -1.39
C ALA A 196 9.87 5.79 -1.75
N VAL A 197 10.71 6.77 -2.05
CA VAL A 197 10.30 8.07 -2.57
C VAL A 197 11.00 8.34 -3.88
N SER A 198 10.26 8.94 -4.82
CA SER A 198 10.73 9.27 -6.15
C SER A 198 10.51 10.75 -6.46
N GLN A 199 11.47 11.36 -7.13
CA GLN A 199 11.32 12.69 -7.71
C GLN A 199 12.11 12.78 -9.01
N ASN A 200 11.42 13.16 -10.10
CA ASN A 200 11.98 13.26 -11.44
C ASN A 200 12.71 11.98 -11.91
N GLY A 201 12.18 10.80 -11.54
CA GLY A 201 12.75 9.49 -11.87
C GLY A 201 13.98 9.09 -11.04
N ILE A 202 14.35 9.87 -10.03
CA ILE A 202 15.36 9.47 -9.05
C ILE A 202 14.65 8.82 -7.88
N HIS A 203 15.12 7.64 -7.45
CA HIS A 203 14.48 6.84 -6.40
C HIS A 203 15.36 6.70 -5.17
N LYS A 204 14.77 6.79 -3.98
CA LYS A 204 15.44 6.48 -2.72
C LYS A 204 14.59 5.56 -1.86
N ILE A 205 15.16 4.43 -1.48
CA ILE A 205 14.54 3.53 -0.50
C ILE A 205 14.60 4.19 0.87
N ILE A 206 13.47 4.18 1.59
CA ILE A 206 13.37 4.75 2.93
C ILE A 206 13.41 3.66 3.99
N GLN A 207 12.63 2.58 3.80
CA GLN A 207 12.55 1.52 4.80
C GLN A 207 12.07 0.20 4.20
N ILE A 208 12.48 -0.91 4.82
CA ILE A 208 11.97 -2.25 4.55
C ILE A 208 11.20 -2.71 5.78
N THR A 209 9.97 -3.17 5.54
CA THR A 209 9.04 -3.66 6.55
C THR A 209 8.91 -5.16 6.45
N ARG A 210 8.95 -5.89 7.56
CA ARG A 210 8.48 -7.27 7.61
C ARG A 210 6.99 -7.27 7.89
N LYS A 211 6.23 -8.00 7.06
CA LYS A 211 4.78 -8.14 7.18
C LYS A 211 4.43 -9.50 7.78
N PHE A 212 3.46 -9.53 8.67
CA PHE A 212 2.90 -10.76 9.25
C PHE A 212 1.45 -10.89 8.79
N THR A 213 1.06 -12.07 8.36
CA THR A 213 -0.29 -12.36 7.88
C THR A 213 -0.88 -13.59 8.54
N THR A 214 -2.19 -13.78 8.42
CA THR A 214 -2.88 -15.00 8.86
C THR A 214 -2.49 -16.22 8.03
N GLY A 215 -1.84 -16.02 6.89
CA GLY A 215 -1.67 -17.06 5.89
C GLY A 215 -2.99 -17.41 5.18
N SER A 216 -2.97 -18.55 4.46
CA SER A 216 -4.16 -19.07 3.76
C SER A 216 -5.30 -19.34 4.76
N PRO A 217 -6.57 -19.08 4.37
CA PRO A 217 -7.03 -18.71 3.03
C PRO A 217 -7.09 -17.21 2.76
N HIS A 218 -7.02 -16.33 3.76
CA HIS A 218 -7.39 -14.91 3.64
C HIS A 218 -6.22 -13.96 3.50
N PHE A 219 -5.01 -14.35 3.95
CA PHE A 219 -3.79 -13.53 3.91
C PHE A 219 -3.97 -12.11 4.50
N ILE A 220 -4.73 -12.01 5.61
CA ILE A 220 -4.99 -10.73 6.27
C ILE A 220 -3.76 -10.36 7.11
N GLU A 221 -3.29 -9.13 7.01
CA GLU A 221 -2.15 -8.63 7.77
C GLU A 221 -2.48 -8.59 9.27
N THR A 222 -1.61 -9.21 10.07
CA THR A 222 -1.74 -9.29 11.54
C THR A 222 -0.78 -8.32 12.25
N GLY A 223 0.18 -7.77 11.55
CA GLY A 223 1.13 -6.80 12.08
C GLY A 223 2.30 -6.51 11.13
N HIS A 224 3.05 -5.47 11.45
CA HIS A 224 4.22 -5.03 10.69
C HIS A 224 5.32 -4.56 11.62
N ILE A 225 6.57 -4.78 11.23
CA ILE A 225 7.74 -4.33 11.97
C ILE A 225 8.76 -3.65 11.05
N GLN A 226 9.34 -2.57 11.52
CA GLN A 226 10.44 -1.84 10.88
C GLN A 226 11.57 -1.61 11.90
N PRO A 227 12.85 -1.77 11.51
CA PRO A 227 13.31 -2.34 10.23
C PRO A 227 13.03 -3.84 10.15
N ALA A 228 13.09 -4.38 8.93
CA ALA A 228 12.84 -5.81 8.67
C ALA A 228 13.91 -6.78 9.19
N CYS A 229 15.00 -6.29 9.76
CA CYS A 229 16.13 -7.08 10.31
C CYS A 229 16.71 -8.09 9.32
N LEU A 230 16.95 -7.67 8.07
CA LEU A 230 17.57 -8.46 7.01
C LEU A 230 19.09 -8.31 6.99
N SER A 231 19.81 -9.27 6.41
CA SER A 231 21.25 -9.12 6.16
C SER A 231 21.52 -7.95 5.21
N LYS A 232 22.74 -7.40 5.25
CA LYS A 232 23.17 -6.33 4.36
C LYS A 232 23.10 -6.74 2.88
N GLU A 233 23.44 -8.00 2.61
CA GLU A 233 23.43 -8.58 1.26
C GLU A 233 22.00 -8.62 0.69
N ILE A 234 21.06 -9.20 1.42
CA ILE A 234 19.65 -9.28 1.03
C ILE A 234 19.04 -7.87 0.92
N THR A 235 19.35 -6.97 1.86
CA THR A 235 18.92 -5.59 1.81
C THR A 235 19.39 -4.91 0.51
N LYS A 236 20.65 -5.06 0.13
CA LYS A 236 21.19 -4.51 -1.12
C LYS A 236 20.47 -5.10 -2.34
N LYS A 237 20.32 -6.43 -2.40
CA LYS A 237 19.60 -7.11 -3.48
C LYS A 237 18.17 -6.58 -3.65
N ILE A 238 17.45 -6.39 -2.54
CA ILE A 238 16.10 -5.79 -2.55
C ILE A 238 16.14 -4.37 -3.11
N CYS A 239 17.04 -3.53 -2.61
CA CYS A 239 17.14 -2.14 -3.07
C CYS A 239 17.41 -2.06 -4.59
N ASP A 240 18.34 -2.86 -5.10
CA ASP A 240 18.68 -2.90 -6.53
C ASP A 240 17.49 -3.36 -7.39
N ILE A 241 16.77 -4.41 -6.96
CA ILE A 241 15.57 -4.91 -7.64
C ILE A 241 14.47 -3.85 -7.65
N ILE A 242 14.20 -3.23 -6.50
CA ILE A 242 13.08 -2.27 -6.40
C ILE A 242 13.36 -0.99 -7.17
N ILE A 243 14.58 -0.43 -7.10
CA ILE A 243 14.93 0.77 -7.88
C ILE A 243 14.73 0.50 -9.38
N ARG A 244 15.28 -0.60 -9.91
CA ARG A 244 15.06 -0.99 -11.32
C ARG A 244 13.59 -1.20 -11.65
N SER A 245 12.80 -1.73 -10.72
CA SER A 245 11.36 -1.93 -10.92
C SER A 245 10.62 -0.61 -11.01
N LEU A 246 10.97 0.37 -10.18
CA LEU A 246 10.37 1.71 -10.24
C LEU A 246 10.70 2.41 -11.56
N ASP A 247 11.93 2.25 -12.07
CA ASP A 247 12.32 2.76 -13.39
C ASP A 247 11.46 2.16 -14.52
N VAL A 248 11.37 0.83 -14.60
CA VAL A 248 10.62 0.16 -15.68
C VAL A 248 9.12 0.38 -15.58
N LEU A 249 8.58 0.57 -14.38
CA LEU A 249 7.18 0.95 -14.15
C LEU A 249 6.93 2.45 -14.33
N LYS A 250 7.97 3.21 -14.71
CA LYS A 250 7.90 4.65 -15.01
C LYS A 250 7.44 5.51 -13.85
N VAL A 251 7.75 5.10 -12.63
CA VAL A 251 7.48 5.91 -11.44
C VAL A 251 8.43 7.09 -11.44
N SER A 252 7.88 8.30 -11.49
CA SER A 252 8.68 9.54 -11.56
C SER A 252 8.58 10.35 -10.28
N ASN A 253 7.40 10.41 -9.64
CA ASN A 253 7.18 11.30 -8.52
C ASN A 253 6.29 10.67 -7.44
N GLY A 254 6.57 10.99 -6.18
CA GLY A 254 5.76 10.58 -5.04
C GLY A 254 6.33 9.37 -4.28
N ALA A 255 5.52 8.82 -3.41
CA ALA A 255 5.84 7.61 -2.66
C ALA A 255 5.57 6.37 -3.50
N SER A 256 6.25 5.27 -3.16
CA SER A 256 5.89 3.92 -3.62
C SER A 256 5.93 2.91 -2.48
N HIS A 257 5.12 1.89 -2.61
CA HIS A 257 5.02 0.75 -1.71
C HIS A 257 5.15 -0.52 -2.54
N SER A 258 6.21 -1.27 -2.33
CA SER A 258 6.53 -2.48 -3.09
C SER A 258 6.43 -3.70 -2.20
N GLU A 259 5.52 -4.61 -2.50
CA GLU A 259 5.39 -5.89 -1.80
C GLU A 259 6.27 -6.95 -2.45
N ILE A 260 7.06 -7.63 -1.64
CA ILE A 260 7.97 -8.70 -2.05
C ILE A 260 7.84 -9.91 -1.15
N LYS A 261 8.23 -11.06 -1.65
CA LYS A 261 8.47 -12.26 -0.85
C LYS A 261 9.91 -12.70 -0.96
N ILE A 262 10.42 -13.23 0.15
CA ILE A 262 11.80 -13.77 0.23
C ILE A 262 11.70 -15.22 0.68
N PHE A 263 12.26 -16.10 -0.14
CA PHE A 263 12.40 -17.53 0.14
C PHE A 263 13.78 -18.01 -0.30
N ASN A 264 14.55 -18.62 0.59
CA ASN A 264 15.93 -19.09 0.32
C ASN A 264 16.80 -18.00 -0.34
N ASP A 265 16.76 -16.76 0.19
CA ASP A 265 17.47 -15.58 -0.31
C ASP A 265 17.09 -15.14 -1.74
N GLU A 266 16.05 -15.74 -2.31
CA GLU A 266 15.44 -15.27 -3.54
C GLU A 266 14.32 -14.26 -3.26
N VAL A 267 14.37 -13.14 -3.98
CA VAL A 267 13.39 -12.05 -3.89
C VAL A 267 12.45 -12.13 -5.08
N LYS A 268 11.14 -12.12 -4.83
CA LYS A 268 10.10 -12.04 -5.88
C LYS A 268 9.18 -10.84 -5.60
N ILE A 269 8.93 -10.03 -6.62
CA ILE A 269 8.02 -8.88 -6.55
C ILE A 269 6.58 -9.38 -6.62
N ILE A 270 5.77 -9.04 -5.62
CA ILE A 270 4.34 -9.40 -5.57
C ILE A 270 3.46 -8.28 -6.10
N GLU A 271 3.71 -7.03 -5.70
CA GLU A 271 2.96 -5.87 -6.17
C GLU A 271 3.77 -4.58 -5.93
N ILE A 272 3.61 -3.59 -6.81
CA ILE A 272 4.18 -2.26 -6.63
C ILE A 272 3.09 -1.22 -6.87
N GLY A 273 2.74 -0.46 -5.84
CA GLY A 273 1.86 0.69 -5.93
C GLY A 273 2.66 2.00 -5.93
N ALA A 274 2.42 2.89 -6.89
CA ALA A 274 3.04 4.21 -6.93
C ALA A 274 2.32 5.19 -5.97
N ARG A 275 2.25 4.78 -4.72
CA ARG A 275 1.65 5.52 -3.59
C ARG A 275 2.22 5.00 -2.27
N MET A 276 2.12 5.77 -1.20
CA MET A 276 2.50 5.35 0.16
C MET A 276 1.69 4.13 0.63
N GLY A 277 2.35 3.21 1.34
CA GLY A 277 1.71 2.07 1.99
C GLY A 277 0.66 2.49 3.02
N GLY A 278 -0.38 1.66 3.17
CA GLY A 278 -1.37 1.75 4.23
C GLY A 278 -0.90 1.10 5.54
N ASP A 279 -1.86 0.72 6.37
CA ASP A 279 -1.64 -0.07 7.59
C ASP A 279 -0.56 0.53 8.51
N PHE A 280 -0.51 1.87 8.58
CA PHE A 280 0.46 2.66 9.35
C PHE A 280 1.93 2.53 8.88
N ILE A 281 2.23 1.71 7.88
CA ILE A 281 3.59 1.46 7.40
C ILE A 281 4.29 2.78 7.02
N GLY A 282 3.70 3.53 6.08
CA GLY A 282 4.30 4.79 5.62
C GLY A 282 4.04 5.96 6.55
N SER A 283 2.82 6.07 7.10
CA SER A 283 2.40 7.23 7.89
C SER A 283 3.06 7.30 9.26
N ASP A 284 3.30 6.16 9.91
CA ASP A 284 3.74 6.08 11.31
C ASP A 284 5.05 5.33 11.47
N LEU A 285 5.13 4.07 10.99
CA LEU A 285 6.27 3.21 11.26
C LEU A 285 7.56 3.76 10.64
N VAL A 286 7.52 4.34 9.43
CA VAL A 286 8.69 4.98 8.80
C VAL A 286 9.23 6.10 9.67
N ASN A 287 8.37 6.98 10.16
CA ASN A 287 8.81 8.08 11.03
C ASN A 287 9.38 7.57 12.35
N ILE A 288 8.74 6.61 13.00
CA ILE A 288 9.18 6.02 14.25
C ILE A 288 10.55 5.34 14.07
N SER A 289 10.70 4.54 13.01
CA SER A 289 11.91 3.73 12.79
C SER A 289 13.11 4.52 12.29
N THR A 290 12.91 5.55 11.44
CA THR A 290 13.99 6.31 10.79
C THR A 290 14.05 7.79 11.18
N GLY A 291 12.96 8.37 11.67
CA GLY A 291 12.80 9.81 11.89
C GLY A 291 12.46 10.59 10.62
N VAL A 292 12.25 9.92 9.48
CA VAL A 292 11.83 10.57 8.23
C VAL A 292 10.33 10.85 8.25
N ASP A 293 9.95 12.10 8.10
CA ASP A 293 8.53 12.49 7.93
C ASP A 293 8.07 12.21 6.51
N PHE A 294 7.63 10.97 6.27
CA PHE A 294 7.24 10.50 4.95
C PHE A 294 5.96 11.17 4.44
N LEU A 295 5.01 11.51 5.33
CA LEU A 295 3.83 12.28 4.97
C LEU A 295 4.22 13.66 4.44
N LYS A 296 5.17 14.33 5.09
CA LYS A 296 5.70 15.63 4.62
C LYS A 296 6.36 15.50 3.24
N LEU A 297 7.14 14.43 3.01
CA LEU A 297 7.77 14.20 1.70
C LEU A 297 6.72 14.05 0.59
N VAL A 298 5.63 13.30 0.83
CA VAL A 298 4.52 13.17 -0.14
C VAL A 298 3.90 14.51 -0.45
N LEU A 299 3.62 15.34 0.56
CA LEU A 299 3.05 16.68 0.39
C LEU A 299 3.99 17.61 -0.36
N ASP A 300 5.27 17.64 0.01
CA ASP A 300 6.28 18.51 -0.60
C ASP A 300 6.47 18.17 -2.08
N ILE A 301 6.55 16.89 -2.46
CA ILE A 301 6.65 16.47 -3.86
C ILE A 301 5.39 16.89 -4.62
N SER A 302 4.20 16.63 -4.07
CA SER A 302 2.93 16.95 -4.72
C SER A 302 2.75 18.45 -4.95
N LEU A 303 3.43 19.29 -4.15
CA LEU A 303 3.48 20.75 -4.31
C LEU A 303 4.67 21.25 -5.14
N GLY A 304 5.43 20.36 -5.77
CA GLY A 304 6.56 20.69 -6.64
C GLY A 304 7.82 21.16 -5.91
N LYS A 305 7.95 20.89 -4.62
CA LYS A 305 9.18 21.24 -3.89
C LYS A 305 10.27 20.21 -4.15
N GLU A 306 11.50 20.70 -4.32
CA GLU A 306 12.70 19.86 -4.46
C GLU A 306 13.06 19.23 -3.11
N ILE A 307 13.01 17.87 -3.02
CA ILE A 307 13.26 17.16 -1.77
C ILE A 307 14.68 16.59 -1.69
N PHE A 308 15.32 16.28 -2.82
CA PHE A 308 16.61 15.57 -2.79
C PHE A 308 17.80 16.47 -2.50
N LYS A 309 17.68 17.78 -2.64
CA LYS A 309 18.73 18.74 -2.31
C LYS A 309 19.15 18.65 -0.83
N ASN A 310 18.20 18.41 0.08
CA ASN A 310 18.41 18.28 1.52
C ASN A 310 17.78 17.00 2.06
N PHE A 311 17.92 15.89 1.31
CA PHE A 311 17.32 14.62 1.72
C PHE A 311 18.01 14.09 2.98
N PRO A 312 17.25 13.69 4.00
CA PRO A 312 17.83 13.20 5.24
C PRO A 312 18.63 11.90 5.03
N ILE A 313 19.67 11.71 5.82
CA ILE A 313 20.35 10.41 5.92
C ILE A 313 19.35 9.42 6.53
N ILE A 314 19.15 8.29 5.87
CA ILE A 314 18.27 7.23 6.34
C ILE A 314 19.05 6.31 7.28
N GLU A 315 18.69 6.34 8.54
CA GLU A 315 19.27 5.48 9.57
C GLU A 315 18.17 4.89 10.44
N ASN A 316 18.32 3.63 10.81
CA ASN A 316 17.41 3.01 11.77
C ASN A 316 17.67 3.58 13.16
N LYS A 317 16.68 4.22 13.75
CA LYS A 317 16.77 4.85 15.10
C LYS A 317 16.06 4.01 16.15
N ASN A 318 14.98 3.35 15.77
CA ASN A 318 14.15 2.56 16.67
C ASN A 318 13.54 1.37 15.91
N ILE A 319 12.99 0.43 16.67
CA ILE A 319 12.05 -0.54 16.15
C ILE A 319 10.65 0.05 16.23
N ALA A 320 9.94 0.07 15.13
CA ALA A 320 8.54 0.44 15.02
C ALA A 320 7.70 -0.80 14.74
N PHE A 321 6.62 -0.98 15.49
CA PHE A 321 5.77 -2.16 15.38
C PHE A 321 4.31 -1.77 15.42
N VAL A 322 3.48 -2.35 14.56
CA VAL A 322 2.02 -2.32 14.65
C VAL A 322 1.50 -3.74 14.75
N LYS A 323 0.58 -3.97 15.67
CA LYS A 323 -0.18 -5.22 15.79
C LYS A 323 -1.66 -4.92 15.61
N PHE A 324 -2.32 -5.75 14.82
CA PHE A 324 -3.77 -5.71 14.63
C PHE A 324 -4.45 -6.72 15.54
N ILE A 325 -5.67 -6.38 15.99
CA ILE A 325 -6.48 -7.19 16.90
C ILE A 325 -7.53 -7.93 16.08
N PHE A 326 -7.56 -9.25 16.23
CA PHE A 326 -8.50 -10.15 15.58
C PHE A 326 -9.49 -10.75 16.55
N ILE A 327 -9.00 -11.24 17.69
CA ILE A 327 -9.73 -12.02 18.68
C ILE A 327 -9.46 -11.51 20.09
N LYS A 328 -10.19 -12.07 21.06
CA LYS A 328 -10.08 -11.66 22.47
C LYS A 328 -8.69 -11.90 23.05
N GLU A 329 -8.05 -12.98 22.66
CA GLU A 329 -6.71 -13.35 23.10
C GLU A 329 -5.66 -12.30 22.71
N ASP A 330 -5.86 -11.59 21.59
CA ASP A 330 -4.98 -10.47 21.19
C ASP A 330 -5.11 -9.29 22.17
N LEU A 331 -6.31 -9.01 22.69
CA LEU A 331 -6.51 -7.99 23.72
C LEU A 331 -5.88 -8.39 25.06
N GLU A 332 -6.00 -9.66 25.45
CA GLU A 332 -5.37 -10.18 26.68
C GLU A 332 -3.82 -10.10 26.58
N LYS A 333 -3.25 -10.37 25.39
CA LYS A 333 -1.83 -10.15 25.13
C LYS A 333 -1.47 -8.67 25.21
N PHE A 334 -2.28 -7.80 24.62
CA PHE A 334 -2.07 -6.36 24.69
C PHE A 334 -2.07 -5.85 26.14
N ASP A 335 -2.98 -6.31 26.99
CA ASP A 335 -3.02 -5.91 28.40
C ASP A 335 -1.75 -6.30 29.16
N LYS A 336 -1.19 -7.49 28.87
CA LYS A 336 0.13 -7.92 29.40
C LYS A 336 1.27 -7.02 28.88
N ILE A 337 1.27 -6.69 27.61
CA ILE A 337 2.24 -5.78 26.98
C ILE A 337 2.11 -4.38 27.64
N LYS A 338 0.90 -3.87 27.75
CA LYS A 338 0.63 -2.55 28.33
C LYS A 338 1.10 -2.44 29.79
N SER A 339 0.96 -3.49 30.58
CA SER A 339 1.44 -3.49 31.96
C SER A 339 2.96 -3.30 32.06
N LYS A 340 3.72 -3.85 31.12
CA LYS A 340 5.19 -3.84 31.12
C LYS A 340 5.80 -2.73 30.25
N TYR A 341 5.15 -2.39 29.14
CA TYR A 341 5.68 -1.49 28.10
C TYR A 341 4.80 -0.26 27.85
N LYS A 342 4.11 0.24 28.85
CA LYS A 342 3.17 1.38 28.72
C LYS A 342 3.79 2.60 28.02
N LYS A 343 5.05 2.91 28.29
CA LYS A 343 5.76 4.07 27.70
C LYS A 343 6.14 3.86 26.23
N ASN A 344 6.15 2.61 25.78
CA ASN A 344 6.51 2.24 24.41
C ASN A 344 5.27 2.22 23.47
N ILE A 345 4.07 2.21 24.03
CA ILE A 345 2.81 2.25 23.26
C ILE A 345 2.54 3.72 22.90
N LEU A 346 2.58 4.01 21.60
CA LEU A 346 2.37 5.36 21.09
C LEU A 346 0.90 5.64 20.76
N GLU A 347 0.22 4.64 20.21
CA GLU A 347 -1.16 4.75 19.78
C GLU A 347 -1.87 3.39 19.96
N SER A 348 -3.14 3.40 20.30
CA SER A 348 -3.98 2.20 20.31
C SER A 348 -5.44 2.58 20.12
N SER A 349 -6.17 1.75 19.36
CA SER A 349 -7.59 1.89 19.11
C SER A 349 -8.25 0.52 19.02
N PHE A 350 -9.38 0.34 19.69
CA PHE A 350 -10.06 -0.94 19.75
C PHE A 350 -11.57 -0.78 19.59
N GLU A 351 -12.20 -1.71 18.88
CA GLU A 351 -13.65 -1.83 18.81
C GLU A 351 -14.20 -2.23 20.19
N LYS A 352 -15.30 -1.60 20.60
CA LYS A 352 -15.96 -1.94 21.86
C LYS A 352 -16.51 -3.37 21.90
N LYS A 353 -16.90 -3.90 20.74
CA LYS A 353 -17.41 -5.25 20.55
C LYS A 353 -16.67 -5.90 19.38
N LEU A 354 -16.00 -7.00 19.67
CA LEU A 354 -15.26 -7.74 18.64
C LEU A 354 -16.22 -8.32 17.59
N LYS A 355 -15.81 -8.21 16.34
CA LYS A 355 -16.49 -8.75 15.15
C LYS A 355 -15.65 -9.87 14.54
N ASN A 356 -16.26 -10.69 13.71
CA ASN A 356 -15.50 -11.65 12.89
C ASN A 356 -14.68 -10.89 11.84
N VAL A 357 -13.39 -11.16 11.79
CA VAL A 357 -12.45 -10.52 10.85
C VAL A 357 -12.43 -11.33 9.56
N THR A 358 -12.80 -10.71 8.45
CA THR A 358 -12.87 -11.33 7.12
C THR A 358 -11.90 -10.69 6.11
N ASP A 359 -11.46 -9.47 6.38
CA ASP A 359 -10.51 -8.70 5.58
C ASP A 359 -9.82 -7.62 6.42
N SER A 360 -8.87 -6.90 5.84
CA SER A 360 -8.11 -5.87 6.55
C SER A 360 -8.95 -4.70 7.10
N SER A 361 -10.14 -4.44 6.53
CA SER A 361 -11.03 -3.37 6.97
C SER A 361 -11.93 -3.77 8.13
N THR A 362 -12.02 -5.06 8.45
CA THR A 362 -12.88 -5.61 9.50
C THR A 362 -12.11 -5.94 10.79
N ARG A 363 -10.82 -5.63 10.85
CA ARG A 363 -9.99 -5.82 12.05
C ARG A 363 -10.56 -5.04 13.24
N ASN A 364 -10.44 -5.62 14.44
CA ASN A 364 -11.07 -5.11 15.67
C ASN A 364 -10.25 -4.03 16.39
N GLY A 365 -9.13 -3.60 15.80
CA GLY A 365 -8.29 -2.56 16.36
C GLY A 365 -6.82 -2.80 16.10
N TYR A 366 -6.00 -1.95 16.71
CA TYR A 366 -4.56 -2.01 16.59
C TYR A 366 -3.87 -1.33 17.78
N TYR A 367 -2.57 -1.58 17.91
CA TYR A 367 -1.68 -0.75 18.71
C TYR A 367 -0.34 -0.57 18.00
N ILE A 368 0.28 0.61 18.19
CA ILE A 368 1.58 0.97 17.64
C ILE A 368 2.58 1.13 18.78
N MET A 369 3.75 0.53 18.63
CA MET A 369 4.83 0.59 19.62
C MET A 369 6.12 1.12 19.01
N LYS A 370 6.91 1.75 19.87
CA LYS A 370 8.30 2.13 19.64
C LYS A 370 9.20 1.41 20.64
N LEU A 371 10.22 0.70 20.14
CA LEU A 371 11.21 0.00 20.95
C LEU A 371 12.61 0.45 20.54
N ASN A 372 13.58 0.27 21.45
CA ASN A 372 14.98 0.51 21.10
C ASN A 372 15.51 -0.64 20.20
N LEU A 373 16.51 -0.36 19.37
CA LEU A 373 17.06 -1.36 18.43
C LEU A 373 17.60 -2.63 19.10
N ASN A 374 17.98 -2.55 20.37
CA ASN A 374 18.55 -3.68 21.13
C ASN A 374 17.49 -4.43 21.98
N GLU A 375 16.21 -4.04 21.91
CA GLU A 375 15.17 -4.73 22.66
C GLU A 375 14.79 -6.07 22.04
N ASN A 376 14.50 -7.07 22.90
CA ASN A 376 14.13 -8.41 22.44
C ASN A 376 12.72 -8.40 21.82
N LEU A 377 12.61 -8.85 20.57
CA LEU A 377 11.37 -8.88 19.80
C LEU A 377 10.44 -10.04 20.16
N GLU A 378 10.89 -11.06 20.89
CA GLU A 378 10.05 -12.20 21.31
C GLU A 378 8.81 -11.77 22.11
N ILE A 379 8.86 -10.57 22.65
CA ILE A 379 7.80 -10.00 23.48
C ILE A 379 6.60 -9.54 22.66
N ILE A 380 6.81 -9.22 21.38
CA ILE A 380 5.81 -8.65 20.50
C ILE A 380 5.43 -9.59 19.34
N MET A 381 6.15 -10.64 19.10
CA MET A 381 5.84 -11.71 18.15
C MET A 381 5.08 -12.85 18.84
#